data_af329ab51009d06db6e8c45a484e8869
#
_entry.id   af329ab51009d06db6e8c45a484e8869
#
_cell.length_a   1.000
_cell.length_b   1.000
_cell.length_c   1.000
_cell.angle_alpha   90.00
_cell.angle_beta   90.00
_cell.angle_gamma   90.00
#
_symmetry.space_group_name_H-M   'P 1'
#
loop_
_entity.id
_entity.type
_entity.pdbx_description
1 polymer ?
#
loop_
_entity_poly.entity_id
_entity_poly.type
_entity_poly.pdbx_seq_one_letter_code
_entity_poly.pdbx_strand_id
1 'polypeptide(L)'
;MFKKIPHTYVIVFGIVVLCAILTWIVPGGAFNRETVSVNGIDRSVVIPGSFHYVEKNPQTWQVFSALFDGFVDKADIIVFILIIGGAFWIMNESKAIDVAIGSVLRFTKRIGNRGVIKVIGADNLIFIVIMTMFSFFGAVFGMSEETIAFTIIFVPLAVSMGYDSIVGVSLCFVAAALGFAGAFLNPFTIGIAQGLSDLPLFSGLEYRLIMWVVISLAGFAYILLYAGKIRKNPMRSRVHEDDNYWRKLHSETQMKAEYHTPASAWVIFIILVVIMTVFSFFFPVSSLSFGESQIRVPAIPVITGLFLLTGWLTLRKSAHFFIINLLIFTILFLITGVMGYGWYIMEIATLFFAMGLASGIAMGYDANRITKLFLDGVKDIQSAALIVGLAGGIIIILENGNIIDTLLYRLSESISGAGRMASVTMMYITQTVINLFMPSGSAKAALTMPMMSQFSDLIGVSRQATVVAFQLGDGFTNMITPTSGVLLGVLSVAKIPYEKWFKWVLPFIVILFLLGFLLLIPTVFMDLKGF
;
A
#
# COMPACT_ATOMS: atom_id res chain seq x y z
N MET A 1 16.60 -20.75 24.48
CA MET A 1 15.41 -21.51 24.20
C MET A 1 14.62 -21.03 22.96
N PHE A 2 15.04 -20.12 22.13
CA PHE A 2 14.38 -19.75 20.87
C PHE A 2 15.37 -19.81 19.70
N LYS A 3 15.66 -21.04 19.21
CA LYS A 3 16.49 -21.24 18.01
C LYS A 3 15.72 -21.15 16.69
N LYS A 4 14.37 -21.07 16.71
CA LYS A 4 13.52 -20.82 15.55
C LYS A 4 12.50 -19.74 15.90
N ILE A 5 12.44 -18.69 15.13
CA ILE A 5 11.43 -17.64 15.29
C ILE A 5 10.06 -18.24 14.92
N PRO A 6 9.00 -17.93 15.70
CA PRO A 6 7.66 -18.47 15.48
C PRO A 6 7.10 -18.08 14.09
N HIS A 7 6.20 -18.88 13.57
CA HIS A 7 5.45 -18.56 12.37
C HIS A 7 4.66 -17.23 12.55
N THR A 8 4.47 -16.46 11.48
CA THR A 8 3.82 -15.13 11.54
C THR A 8 2.46 -15.17 12.25
N TYR A 9 1.65 -16.22 12.06
CA TYR A 9 0.39 -16.42 12.78
C TYR A 9 0.56 -16.48 14.29
N VAL A 10 1.62 -17.15 14.77
CA VAL A 10 1.91 -17.25 16.20
C VAL A 10 2.31 -15.90 16.77
N ILE A 11 3.06 -15.10 15.99
CA ILE A 11 3.46 -13.74 16.39
C ILE A 11 2.21 -12.85 16.52
N VAL A 12 1.37 -12.82 15.48
CA VAL A 12 0.16 -11.97 15.46
C VAL A 12 -0.83 -12.41 16.55
N PHE A 13 -1.07 -13.71 16.72
CA PHE A 13 -1.90 -14.20 17.80
C PHE A 13 -1.30 -13.89 19.19
N GLY A 14 0.01 -13.98 19.35
CA GLY A 14 0.72 -13.57 20.57
C GLY A 14 0.50 -12.08 20.89
N ILE A 15 0.42 -11.21 19.88
CA ILE A 15 0.09 -9.79 20.05
C ILE A 15 -1.37 -9.63 20.47
N VAL A 16 -2.32 -10.38 19.91
CA VAL A 16 -3.74 -10.37 20.36
C VAL A 16 -3.83 -10.71 21.85
N VAL A 17 -3.12 -11.77 22.29
CA VAL A 17 -3.06 -12.16 23.70
C VAL A 17 -2.43 -11.07 24.56
N LEU A 18 -1.33 -10.46 24.11
CA LEU A 18 -0.68 -9.35 24.82
C LEU A 18 -1.63 -8.18 24.98
N CYS A 19 -2.36 -7.79 23.92
CA CYS A 19 -3.36 -6.72 23.98
C CYS A 19 -4.51 -7.08 24.96
N ALA A 20 -4.96 -8.32 24.99
CA ALA A 20 -5.94 -8.78 25.98
C ALA A 20 -5.40 -8.62 27.43
N ILE A 21 -4.15 -8.97 27.67
CA ILE A 21 -3.51 -8.76 29.00
C ILE A 21 -3.46 -7.27 29.35
N LEU A 22 -3.16 -6.38 28.38
CA LEU A 22 -3.16 -4.94 28.61
C LEU A 22 -4.53 -4.41 29.07
N THR A 23 -5.65 -5.00 28.63
CA THR A 23 -7.00 -4.60 29.08
C THR A 23 -7.25 -4.86 30.58
N TRP A 24 -6.48 -5.74 31.21
CA TRP A 24 -6.53 -5.98 32.66
C TRP A 24 -5.74 -4.95 33.44
N ILE A 25 -4.67 -4.40 32.85
CA ILE A 25 -3.71 -3.50 33.51
C ILE A 25 -4.14 -2.04 33.31
N VAL A 26 -4.44 -1.67 32.06
CA VAL A 26 -4.78 -0.29 31.70
C VAL A 26 -6.23 0.01 32.15
N PRO A 27 -6.49 1.16 32.80
CA PRO A 27 -7.86 1.57 33.13
C PRO A 27 -8.64 1.90 31.87
N GLY A 28 -9.95 1.58 31.89
CA GLY A 28 -10.86 1.95 30.82
C GLY A 28 -11.06 3.46 30.75
N GLY A 29 -11.11 4.00 29.54
CA GLY A 29 -11.37 5.41 29.29
C GLY A 29 -12.05 5.62 27.96
N ALA A 30 -12.75 6.73 27.83
CA ALA A 30 -13.44 7.14 26.61
C ALA A 30 -13.37 8.65 26.43
N PHE A 31 -13.33 9.08 25.16
CA PHE A 31 -13.62 10.45 24.76
C PHE A 31 -15.05 10.54 24.24
N ASN A 32 -15.72 11.67 24.46
CA ASN A 32 -16.92 11.98 23.69
C ASN A 32 -16.55 12.20 22.22
N ARG A 33 -17.43 11.79 21.32
CA ARG A 33 -17.22 11.88 19.87
C ARG A 33 -18.36 12.65 19.22
N GLU A 34 -18.04 13.36 18.16
CA GLU A 34 -19.00 14.01 17.28
C GLU A 34 -18.78 13.60 15.83
N THR A 35 -19.80 13.73 15.00
CA THR A 35 -19.69 13.45 13.57
C THR A 35 -19.33 14.73 12.85
N VAL A 36 -18.18 14.71 12.17
CA VAL A 36 -17.68 15.82 11.34
C VAL A 36 -17.55 15.33 9.90
N SER A 37 -18.10 16.11 8.96
CA SER A 37 -17.95 15.82 7.53
C SER A 37 -16.63 16.39 7.01
N VAL A 38 -15.71 15.53 6.58
CA VAL A 38 -14.41 15.91 6.02
C VAL A 38 -14.33 15.35 4.60
N ASN A 39 -14.15 16.24 3.62
CA ASN A 39 -14.15 15.88 2.20
C ASN A 39 -15.42 15.14 1.74
N GLY A 40 -16.59 15.48 2.32
CA GLY A 40 -17.87 14.84 1.99
C GLY A 40 -18.07 13.44 2.61
N ILE A 41 -17.18 13.01 3.50
CA ILE A 41 -17.27 11.74 4.23
C ILE A 41 -17.46 12.06 5.72
N ASP A 42 -18.52 11.52 6.31
CA ASP A 42 -18.81 11.68 7.73
C ASP A 42 -17.84 10.83 8.57
N ARG A 43 -17.23 11.45 9.58
CA ARG A 43 -16.28 10.80 10.48
C ARG A 43 -16.61 11.07 11.92
N SER A 44 -16.48 10.04 12.74
CA SER A 44 -16.55 10.14 14.20
C SER A 44 -15.22 10.68 14.74
N VAL A 45 -15.25 11.86 15.31
CA VAL A 45 -14.07 12.62 15.76
C VAL A 45 -14.12 12.80 17.27
N VAL A 46 -12.98 12.70 17.92
CA VAL A 46 -12.84 12.90 19.36
C VAL A 46 -13.02 14.37 19.71
N ILE A 47 -13.84 14.67 20.73
CA ILE A 47 -13.97 16.01 21.31
C ILE A 47 -12.81 16.22 22.30
N PRO A 48 -11.91 17.18 22.06
CA PRO A 48 -10.79 17.45 22.95
C PRO A 48 -11.24 17.82 24.36
N GLY A 49 -10.47 17.38 25.37
CA GLY A 49 -10.80 17.65 26.78
C GLY A 49 -11.98 16.86 27.37
N SER A 50 -12.62 16.01 26.57
CA SER A 50 -13.78 15.22 27.00
C SER A 50 -13.44 13.86 27.62
N PHE A 51 -12.14 13.57 27.83
CA PHE A 51 -11.71 12.30 28.39
C PHE A 51 -12.32 12.04 29.75
N HIS A 52 -12.83 10.84 29.94
CA HIS A 52 -13.33 10.36 31.23
C HIS A 52 -13.04 8.87 31.39
N TYR A 53 -12.83 8.44 32.63
CA TYR A 53 -12.68 7.02 32.92
C TYR A 53 -14.03 6.31 32.82
N VAL A 54 -14.01 5.13 32.20
CA VAL A 54 -15.16 4.23 32.10
C VAL A 54 -14.85 2.92 32.81
N GLU A 55 -15.86 2.09 32.98
CA GLU A 55 -15.69 0.77 33.56
C GLU A 55 -14.72 -0.06 32.72
N LYS A 56 -13.81 -0.77 33.38
CA LYS A 56 -12.90 -1.70 32.74
C LYS A 56 -13.69 -2.84 32.08
N ASN A 57 -13.32 -3.19 30.86
CA ASN A 57 -13.83 -4.37 30.18
C ASN A 57 -12.67 -5.34 29.85
N PRO A 58 -12.17 -6.08 30.88
CA PRO A 58 -11.02 -6.97 30.68
C PRO A 58 -11.38 -8.10 29.71
N GLN A 59 -10.59 -8.23 28.67
CA GLN A 59 -10.78 -9.23 27.62
C GLN A 59 -10.17 -10.57 28.05
N THR A 60 -10.95 -11.65 27.94
CA THR A 60 -10.57 -13.01 28.35
C THR A 60 -10.74 -14.00 27.19
N TRP A 61 -11.88 -14.68 27.11
CA TRP A 61 -12.23 -15.57 26.02
C TRP A 61 -12.41 -14.83 24.69
N GLN A 62 -12.61 -13.55 24.74
CA GLN A 62 -12.71 -12.64 23.58
C GLN A 62 -11.45 -12.69 22.70
N VAL A 63 -10.31 -13.15 23.20
CA VAL A 63 -9.14 -13.48 22.40
C VAL A 63 -9.49 -14.43 21.23
N PHE A 64 -10.47 -15.31 21.43
CA PHE A 64 -10.93 -16.24 20.40
C PHE A 64 -12.02 -15.62 19.50
N SER A 65 -12.97 -14.86 20.07
CA SER A 65 -14.00 -14.19 19.27
C SER A 65 -13.43 -13.05 18.43
N ALA A 66 -12.39 -12.36 18.92
CA ALA A 66 -11.71 -11.29 18.19
C ALA A 66 -11.16 -11.74 16.82
N LEU A 67 -10.90 -13.04 16.64
CA LEU A 67 -10.56 -13.59 15.34
C LEU A 67 -11.73 -13.42 14.37
N PHE A 68 -12.95 -13.82 14.77
CA PHE A 68 -14.15 -13.66 13.95
C PHE A 68 -14.43 -12.19 13.66
N ASP A 69 -14.43 -11.34 14.70
CA ASP A 69 -14.70 -9.91 14.59
C ASP A 69 -13.65 -9.22 13.71
N GLY A 70 -12.38 -9.62 13.83
CA GLY A 70 -11.29 -9.12 12.98
C GLY A 70 -11.45 -9.51 11.51
N PHE A 71 -12.00 -10.68 11.22
CA PHE A 71 -12.34 -11.07 9.84
C PHE A 71 -13.47 -10.22 9.28
N VAL A 72 -14.49 -9.92 10.09
CA VAL A 72 -15.60 -9.05 9.68
C VAL A 72 -15.12 -7.62 9.46
N ASP A 73 -14.28 -7.10 10.35
CA ASP A 73 -13.72 -5.74 10.26
C ASP A 73 -12.80 -5.57 9.03
N LYS A 74 -12.06 -6.60 8.65
CA LYS A 74 -11.13 -6.57 7.51
C LYS A 74 -11.67 -7.32 6.28
N ALA A 75 -12.98 -7.56 6.21
CA ALA A 75 -13.60 -8.35 5.15
C ALA A 75 -13.31 -7.80 3.74
N ASP A 76 -13.27 -6.48 3.59
CA ASP A 76 -12.96 -5.79 2.36
C ASP A 76 -11.54 -6.15 1.83
N ILE A 77 -10.53 -6.05 2.69
CA ILE A 77 -9.14 -6.41 2.35
C ILE A 77 -9.00 -7.91 2.10
N ILE A 78 -9.67 -8.73 2.90
CA ILE A 78 -9.65 -10.18 2.75
C ILE A 78 -10.22 -10.57 1.39
N VAL A 79 -11.41 -10.08 1.04
CA VAL A 79 -12.08 -10.37 -0.24
C VAL A 79 -11.25 -9.84 -1.41
N PHE A 80 -10.68 -8.64 -1.27
CA PHE A 80 -9.76 -8.05 -2.26
C PHE A 80 -8.58 -8.99 -2.54
N ILE A 81 -7.87 -9.45 -1.52
CA ILE A 81 -6.73 -10.37 -1.66
C ILE A 81 -7.15 -11.66 -2.41
N LEU A 82 -8.27 -12.25 -2.02
CA LEU A 82 -8.74 -13.50 -2.64
C LEU A 82 -9.10 -13.31 -4.13
N ILE A 83 -9.80 -12.22 -4.46
CA ILE A 83 -10.16 -11.90 -5.85
C ILE A 83 -8.90 -11.63 -6.69
N ILE A 84 -7.98 -10.83 -6.17
CA ILE A 84 -6.71 -10.53 -6.86
C ILE A 84 -5.91 -11.81 -7.10
N GLY A 85 -5.78 -12.67 -6.08
CA GLY A 85 -5.06 -13.94 -6.21
C GLY A 85 -5.66 -14.82 -7.31
N GLY A 86 -6.98 -14.98 -7.32
CA GLY A 86 -7.68 -15.74 -8.36
C GLY A 86 -7.53 -15.16 -9.77
N ALA A 87 -7.69 -13.84 -9.91
CA ALA A 87 -7.58 -13.13 -11.19
C ALA A 87 -6.17 -13.22 -11.79
N PHE A 88 -5.14 -12.99 -10.96
CA PHE A 88 -3.75 -13.09 -11.41
C PHE A 88 -3.30 -14.52 -11.66
N TRP A 89 -3.87 -15.52 -10.98
CA TRP A 89 -3.58 -16.93 -11.29
C TRP A 89 -4.04 -17.29 -12.69
N ILE A 90 -5.26 -16.87 -13.11
CA ILE A 90 -5.75 -17.04 -14.47
C ILE A 90 -4.81 -16.36 -15.47
N MET A 91 -4.39 -15.13 -15.20
CA MET A 91 -3.47 -14.39 -16.06
C MET A 91 -2.08 -15.06 -16.11
N ASN A 92 -1.57 -15.57 -15.00
CA ASN A 92 -0.26 -16.24 -14.93
C ASN A 92 -0.26 -17.54 -15.74
N GLU A 93 -1.33 -18.32 -15.68
CA GLU A 93 -1.49 -19.54 -16.49
C GLU A 93 -1.41 -19.24 -18.00
N SER A 94 -1.83 -18.05 -18.42
CA SER A 94 -1.69 -17.59 -19.81
C SER A 94 -0.24 -17.37 -20.24
N LYS A 95 0.75 -17.40 -19.34
CA LYS A 95 2.17 -17.07 -19.57
C LYS A 95 2.42 -15.64 -20.05
N ALA A 96 1.42 -14.76 -19.98
CA ALA A 96 1.57 -13.37 -20.42
C ALA A 96 2.59 -12.61 -19.54
N ILE A 97 2.62 -12.87 -18.22
CA ILE A 97 3.61 -12.27 -17.30
C ILE A 97 5.03 -12.65 -17.72
N ASP A 98 5.28 -13.90 -18.06
CA ASP A 98 6.61 -14.36 -18.51
C ASP A 98 7.04 -13.70 -19.82
N VAL A 99 6.10 -13.52 -20.75
CA VAL A 99 6.34 -12.78 -22.01
C VAL A 99 6.65 -11.31 -21.72
N ALA A 100 5.96 -10.69 -20.75
CA ALA A 100 6.25 -9.33 -20.30
C ALA A 100 7.65 -9.24 -19.69
N ILE A 101 7.99 -10.13 -18.75
CA ILE A 101 9.31 -10.21 -18.11
C ILE A 101 10.40 -10.38 -19.17
N GLY A 102 10.24 -11.34 -20.10
CA GLY A 102 11.18 -11.56 -21.20
C GLY A 102 11.35 -10.32 -22.10
N SER A 103 10.28 -9.53 -22.28
CA SER A 103 10.33 -8.29 -23.06
C SER A 103 11.08 -7.18 -22.32
N VAL A 104 10.86 -7.03 -21.00
CA VAL A 104 11.63 -6.11 -20.15
C VAL A 104 13.12 -6.48 -20.16
N LEU A 105 13.46 -7.77 -19.99
CA LEU A 105 14.85 -8.24 -20.02
C LEU A 105 15.54 -7.97 -21.36
N ARG A 106 14.84 -8.12 -22.47
CA ARG A 106 15.39 -7.76 -23.80
C ARG A 106 15.59 -6.26 -23.95
N PHE A 107 14.63 -5.47 -23.44
CA PHE A 107 14.71 -4.01 -23.46
C PHE A 107 15.89 -3.49 -22.62
N THR A 108 16.09 -3.99 -21.38
CA THR A 108 17.24 -3.62 -20.54
C THR A 108 18.58 -3.92 -21.21
N LYS A 109 18.72 -5.10 -21.82
CA LYS A 109 19.94 -5.46 -22.56
C LYS A 109 20.21 -4.53 -23.74
N ARG A 110 19.14 -4.08 -24.44
CA ARG A 110 19.26 -3.20 -25.61
C ARG A 110 19.68 -1.77 -25.25
N ILE A 111 19.19 -1.23 -24.14
CA ILE A 111 19.46 0.15 -23.72
C ILE A 111 20.72 0.28 -22.85
N GLY A 112 21.16 -0.81 -22.21
CA GLY A 112 22.25 -0.79 -21.22
C GLY A 112 23.59 -0.25 -21.69
N ASN A 113 23.83 -0.20 -23.01
CA ASN A 113 25.07 0.30 -23.59
C ASN A 113 25.02 1.76 -24.07
N ARG A 114 23.97 2.53 -23.76
CA ARG A 114 23.77 3.88 -24.27
C ARG A 114 24.04 4.95 -23.20
N GLY A 115 25.00 5.87 -23.46
CA GLY A 115 25.21 7.13 -22.72
C GLY A 115 25.16 7.01 -21.19
N VAL A 116 24.35 7.84 -20.56
CA VAL A 116 24.14 7.91 -19.09
C VAL A 116 23.64 6.59 -18.51
N ILE A 117 22.90 5.79 -19.29
CA ILE A 117 22.36 4.48 -18.86
C ILE A 117 23.49 3.48 -18.57
N LYS A 118 24.63 3.59 -19.26
CA LYS A 118 25.82 2.78 -19.00
C LYS A 118 26.41 3.03 -17.61
N VAL A 119 26.28 4.26 -17.11
CA VAL A 119 26.80 4.66 -15.78
C VAL A 119 25.84 4.23 -14.66
N ILE A 120 24.55 4.49 -14.81
CA ILE A 120 23.52 4.18 -13.79
C ILE A 120 23.22 2.67 -13.78
N GLY A 121 23.33 2.00 -14.91
CA GLY A 121 22.86 0.63 -15.14
C GLY A 121 21.39 0.60 -15.57
N ALA A 122 21.07 -0.21 -16.59
CA ALA A 122 19.71 -0.28 -17.12
C ALA A 122 18.70 -0.80 -16.09
N ASP A 123 19.10 -1.77 -15.26
CA ASP A 123 18.25 -2.31 -14.20
C ASP A 123 17.91 -1.24 -13.17
N ASN A 124 18.91 -0.46 -12.72
CA ASN A 124 18.72 0.61 -11.75
C ASN A 124 17.79 1.71 -12.30
N LEU A 125 17.93 2.07 -13.58
CA LEU A 125 17.05 3.04 -14.21
C LEU A 125 15.58 2.58 -14.20
N ILE A 126 15.33 1.31 -14.55
CA ILE A 126 13.98 0.73 -14.50
C ILE A 126 13.44 0.74 -13.07
N PHE A 127 14.25 0.35 -12.09
CA PHE A 127 13.86 0.36 -10.69
C PHE A 127 13.51 1.79 -10.21
N ILE A 128 14.32 2.79 -10.56
CA ILE A 128 14.05 4.19 -10.22
C ILE A 128 12.72 4.65 -10.83
N VAL A 129 12.46 4.34 -12.11
CA VAL A 129 11.20 4.72 -12.78
C VAL A 129 10.00 4.07 -12.09
N ILE A 130 10.07 2.76 -11.80
CA ILE A 130 8.99 2.04 -11.11
C ILE A 130 8.78 2.61 -9.71
N MET A 131 9.84 2.76 -8.92
CA MET A 131 9.76 3.30 -7.56
C MET A 131 9.23 4.73 -7.54
N THR A 132 9.63 5.59 -8.50
CA THR A 132 9.12 6.96 -8.61
C THR A 132 7.62 6.96 -8.89
N MET A 133 7.16 6.09 -9.79
CA MET A 133 5.73 5.94 -10.11
C MET A 133 4.92 5.53 -8.86
N PHE A 134 5.35 4.49 -8.14
CA PHE A 134 4.63 4.05 -6.94
C PHE A 134 4.74 5.05 -5.80
N SER A 135 5.89 5.69 -5.61
CA SER A 135 6.04 6.77 -4.62
C SER A 135 5.11 7.95 -4.93
N PHE A 136 4.98 8.32 -6.20
CA PHE A 136 4.02 9.34 -6.62
C PHE A 136 2.57 8.91 -6.33
N PHE A 137 2.21 7.67 -6.63
CA PHE A 137 0.86 7.15 -6.35
C PHE A 137 0.56 7.13 -4.84
N GLY A 138 1.50 6.76 -4.00
CA GLY A 138 1.36 6.85 -2.54
C GLY A 138 1.20 8.30 -2.05
N ALA A 139 1.95 9.24 -2.65
CA ALA A 139 1.96 10.65 -2.24
C ALA A 139 0.71 11.43 -2.68
N VAL A 140 0.07 11.03 -3.78
CA VAL A 140 -1.05 11.75 -4.39
C VAL A 140 -2.38 11.06 -4.13
N PHE A 141 -2.44 9.74 -4.27
CA PHE A 141 -3.70 8.97 -4.15
C PHE A 141 -3.80 8.18 -2.85
N GLY A 142 -2.70 8.07 -2.10
CA GLY A 142 -2.66 7.22 -0.91
C GLY A 142 -2.64 5.73 -1.23
N MET A 143 -2.07 5.34 -2.38
CA MET A 143 -1.97 3.93 -2.78
C MET A 143 -1.27 3.09 -1.71
N SER A 144 -1.93 2.04 -1.27
CA SER A 144 -1.48 1.13 -0.22
C SER A 144 -1.87 -0.31 -0.55
N GLU A 145 -3.17 -0.64 -0.46
CA GLU A 145 -3.74 -1.98 -0.63
C GLU A 145 -3.50 -2.53 -2.03
N GLU A 146 -3.54 -1.69 -3.04
CA GLU A 146 -3.33 -2.03 -4.45
C GLU A 146 -1.93 -2.61 -4.69
N THR A 147 -0.96 -2.27 -3.84
CA THR A 147 0.42 -2.80 -3.94
C THR A 147 0.48 -4.31 -3.78
N ILE A 148 -0.53 -4.93 -3.14
CA ILE A 148 -0.68 -6.38 -3.03
C ILE A 148 -0.77 -7.01 -4.42
N ALA A 149 -1.59 -6.44 -5.31
CA ALA A 149 -1.73 -6.90 -6.69
C ALA A 149 -0.42 -6.75 -7.49
N PHE A 150 0.26 -5.63 -7.33
CA PHE A 150 1.51 -5.37 -8.03
C PHE A 150 2.67 -6.24 -7.55
N THR A 151 2.64 -6.71 -6.31
CA THR A 151 3.64 -7.63 -5.75
C THR A 151 3.74 -8.91 -6.59
N ILE A 152 2.61 -9.43 -7.09
CA ILE A 152 2.56 -10.63 -7.96
C ILE A 152 3.34 -10.43 -9.26
N ILE A 153 3.49 -9.18 -9.72
CA ILE A 153 4.20 -8.83 -10.94
C ILE A 153 5.68 -8.55 -10.67
N PHE A 154 5.97 -7.72 -9.67
CA PHE A 154 7.34 -7.21 -9.47
C PHE A 154 8.25 -8.19 -8.74
N VAL A 155 7.73 -9.10 -7.94
CA VAL A 155 8.54 -10.14 -7.29
C VAL A 155 9.13 -11.10 -8.32
N PRO A 156 8.34 -11.77 -9.20
CA PRO A 156 8.90 -12.61 -10.25
C PRO A 156 9.84 -11.84 -11.20
N LEU A 157 9.51 -10.58 -11.53
CA LEU A 157 10.37 -9.72 -12.34
C LEU A 157 11.74 -9.53 -11.68
N ALA A 158 11.79 -9.12 -10.42
CA ALA A 158 13.05 -8.91 -9.71
C ALA A 158 13.87 -10.19 -9.61
N VAL A 159 13.24 -11.32 -9.25
CA VAL A 159 13.92 -12.62 -9.16
C VAL A 159 14.46 -13.06 -10.52
N SER A 160 13.71 -12.88 -11.61
CA SER A 160 14.17 -13.21 -12.98
C SER A 160 15.33 -12.32 -13.46
N MET A 161 15.41 -11.08 -12.95
CA MET A 161 16.55 -10.18 -13.19
C MET A 161 17.78 -10.52 -12.34
N GLY A 162 17.70 -11.52 -11.45
CA GLY A 162 18.79 -11.96 -10.56
C GLY A 162 18.88 -11.19 -9.24
N TYR A 163 17.79 -10.58 -8.82
CA TYR A 163 17.61 -9.99 -7.50
C TYR A 163 16.80 -10.94 -6.59
N ASP A 164 16.26 -10.45 -5.50
CA ASP A 164 15.43 -11.23 -4.58
C ASP A 164 14.00 -10.67 -4.45
N SER A 165 13.13 -11.41 -3.77
CA SER A 165 11.74 -11.01 -3.54
C SER A 165 11.62 -9.73 -2.70
N ILE A 166 12.59 -9.44 -1.80
CA ILE A 166 12.62 -8.18 -1.04
C ILE A 166 12.77 -6.99 -1.99
N VAL A 167 13.65 -7.08 -2.99
CA VAL A 167 13.77 -6.05 -4.04
C VAL A 167 12.43 -5.91 -4.76
N GLY A 168 11.80 -7.01 -5.19
CA GLY A 168 10.50 -6.98 -5.88
C GLY A 168 9.40 -6.27 -5.08
N VAL A 169 9.26 -6.59 -3.80
CA VAL A 169 8.34 -5.91 -2.87
C VAL A 169 8.70 -4.43 -2.73
N SER A 170 10.00 -4.12 -2.68
CA SER A 170 10.46 -2.74 -2.49
C SER A 170 10.13 -1.85 -3.68
N LEU A 171 10.08 -2.39 -4.90
CA LEU A 171 9.75 -1.62 -6.11
C LEU A 171 8.32 -1.06 -6.09
N CYS A 172 7.36 -1.74 -5.45
CA CYS A 172 5.97 -1.30 -5.38
C CYS A 172 5.56 -0.89 -3.97
N PHE A 173 5.55 -1.80 -3.00
CA PHE A 173 5.04 -1.54 -1.65
C PHE A 173 5.89 -0.52 -0.88
N VAL A 174 7.22 -0.73 -0.79
CA VAL A 174 8.07 0.21 -0.05
C VAL A 174 8.08 1.57 -0.74
N ALA A 175 8.16 1.61 -2.07
CA ALA A 175 8.12 2.86 -2.82
C ALA A 175 6.80 3.62 -2.62
N ALA A 176 5.65 2.93 -2.64
CA ALA A 176 4.35 3.54 -2.33
C ALA A 176 4.29 4.04 -0.87
N ALA A 177 4.81 3.26 0.08
CA ALA A 177 4.85 3.64 1.49
C ALA A 177 5.75 4.87 1.75
N LEU A 178 6.87 5.01 1.04
CA LEU A 178 7.70 6.23 1.08
C LEU A 178 6.93 7.44 0.55
N GLY A 179 6.19 7.26 -0.55
CA GLY A 179 5.30 8.28 -1.07
C GLY A 179 4.19 8.65 -0.10
N PHE A 180 3.57 7.66 0.50
CA PHE A 180 2.53 7.83 1.52
C PHE A 180 3.06 8.59 2.75
N ALA A 181 4.27 8.29 3.23
CA ALA A 181 4.91 9.00 4.33
C ALA A 181 5.29 10.44 3.97
N GLY A 182 5.74 10.68 2.74
CA GLY A 182 6.06 12.01 2.20
C GLY A 182 4.90 12.68 1.48
N ALA A 183 3.65 12.24 1.71
CA ALA A 183 2.50 12.67 0.93
C ALA A 183 2.30 14.18 0.93
N PHE A 184 1.84 14.70 -0.22
CA PHE A 184 1.57 16.13 -0.41
C PHE A 184 0.16 16.42 -0.93
N LEU A 185 -0.54 15.44 -1.51
CA LEU A 185 -1.93 15.56 -1.99
C LEU A 185 -2.82 14.37 -1.59
N ASN A 186 -2.34 13.46 -0.72
CA ASN A 186 -3.08 12.29 -0.30
C ASN A 186 -4.35 12.68 0.50
N PRO A 187 -5.56 12.42 -0.04
CA PRO A 187 -6.80 12.83 0.63
C PRO A 187 -7.10 12.01 1.89
N PHE A 188 -6.60 10.77 1.98
CA PHE A 188 -6.90 9.84 3.08
C PHE A 188 -6.06 10.09 4.33
N THR A 189 -4.95 10.80 4.21
CA THR A 189 -4.08 11.16 5.34
C THR A 189 -4.02 12.67 5.53
N ILE A 190 -3.31 13.38 4.65
CA ILE A 190 -3.13 14.83 4.77
C ILE A 190 -4.46 15.57 4.70
N GLY A 191 -5.32 15.24 3.72
CA GLY A 191 -6.62 15.89 3.59
C GLY A 191 -7.46 15.77 4.84
N ILE A 192 -7.53 14.57 5.43
CA ILE A 192 -8.28 14.35 6.68
C ILE A 192 -7.59 15.05 7.85
N ALA A 193 -6.26 14.88 8.00
CA ALA A 193 -5.54 15.46 9.13
C ALA A 193 -5.60 16.99 9.13
N GLN A 194 -5.47 17.63 7.97
CA GLN A 194 -5.62 19.08 7.84
C GLN A 194 -7.05 19.54 8.08
N GLY A 195 -8.06 18.87 7.52
CA GLY A 195 -9.46 19.19 7.75
C GLY A 195 -9.85 19.11 9.23
N LEU A 196 -9.35 18.10 9.96
CA LEU A 196 -9.57 17.95 11.41
C LEU A 196 -8.70 18.87 12.27
N SER A 197 -7.76 19.58 11.67
CA SER A 197 -6.90 20.57 12.32
C SER A 197 -7.28 22.01 11.96
N ASP A 198 -8.43 22.23 11.32
CA ASP A 198 -8.90 23.54 10.81
C ASP A 198 -7.86 24.23 9.91
N LEU A 199 -7.17 23.45 9.07
CA LEU A 199 -6.19 23.94 8.12
C LEU A 199 -6.76 23.89 6.69
N PRO A 200 -6.38 24.84 5.81
CA PRO A 200 -6.72 24.73 4.41
C PRO A 200 -6.16 23.42 3.83
N LEU A 201 -7.00 22.69 3.11
CA LEU A 201 -6.64 21.40 2.53
C LEU A 201 -5.40 21.55 1.61
N PHE A 202 -4.48 20.60 1.73
CA PHE A 202 -3.24 20.51 0.96
C PHE A 202 -2.32 21.74 1.07
N SER A 203 -2.53 22.60 2.09
CA SER A 203 -1.61 23.71 2.39
C SER A 203 -0.23 23.20 2.81
N GLY A 204 0.78 24.06 2.67
CA GLY A 204 2.19 23.69 2.90
C GLY A 204 2.78 22.80 1.80
N LEU A 205 2.21 22.86 0.58
CA LEU A 205 2.55 21.99 -0.56
C LEU A 205 4.05 22.05 -0.90
N GLU A 206 4.66 23.23 -0.90
CA GLU A 206 6.06 23.43 -1.28
C GLU A 206 7.00 22.63 -0.38
N TYR A 207 6.83 22.73 0.93
CA TYR A 207 7.66 21.98 1.87
C TYR A 207 7.37 20.47 1.82
N ARG A 208 6.12 20.08 1.66
CA ARG A 208 5.73 18.67 1.51
C ARG A 208 6.32 18.03 0.27
N LEU A 209 6.42 18.75 -0.85
CA LEU A 209 7.13 18.28 -2.05
C LEU A 209 8.62 18.04 -1.77
N ILE A 210 9.27 18.95 -1.02
CA ILE A 210 10.68 18.77 -0.61
C ILE A 210 10.79 17.49 0.26
N MET A 211 9.90 17.33 1.23
CA MET A 211 9.87 16.13 2.09
C MET A 211 9.71 14.86 1.26
N TRP A 212 8.76 14.83 0.33
CA TRP A 212 8.54 13.69 -0.56
C TRP A 212 9.80 13.33 -1.37
N VAL A 213 10.46 14.33 -1.96
CA VAL A 213 11.70 14.12 -2.73
C VAL A 213 12.80 13.56 -1.83
N VAL A 214 13.01 14.16 -0.65
CA VAL A 214 14.08 13.75 0.28
C VAL A 214 13.83 12.31 0.79
N ILE A 215 12.61 12.00 1.20
CA ILE A 215 12.23 10.66 1.68
C ILE A 215 12.37 9.64 0.55
N SER A 216 11.89 9.95 -0.65
CA SER A 216 11.99 9.06 -1.81
C SER A 216 13.44 8.81 -2.21
N LEU A 217 14.27 9.84 -2.28
CA LEU A 217 15.69 9.69 -2.61
C LEU A 217 16.43 8.83 -1.57
N ALA A 218 16.20 9.06 -0.28
CA ALA A 218 16.80 8.26 0.79
C ALA A 218 16.37 6.79 0.70
N GLY A 219 15.08 6.55 0.47
CA GLY A 219 14.53 5.21 0.33
C GLY A 219 15.03 4.50 -0.92
N PHE A 220 15.03 5.16 -2.07
CA PHE A 220 15.53 4.60 -3.32
C PHE A 220 17.02 4.27 -3.21
N ALA A 221 17.82 5.14 -2.60
CA ALA A 221 19.22 4.87 -2.36
C ALA A 221 19.42 3.59 -1.51
N TYR A 222 18.65 3.43 -0.43
CA TYR A 222 18.71 2.24 0.42
C TYR A 222 18.38 0.97 -0.36
N ILE A 223 17.30 0.99 -1.15
CA ILE A 223 16.85 -0.15 -1.96
C ILE A 223 17.88 -0.50 -3.03
N LEU A 224 18.39 0.50 -3.76
CA LEU A 224 19.38 0.28 -4.82
C LEU A 224 20.73 -0.22 -4.29
N LEU A 225 21.17 0.26 -3.11
CA LEU A 225 22.36 -0.25 -2.44
C LEU A 225 22.18 -1.72 -2.02
N TYR A 226 21.00 -2.07 -1.50
CA TYR A 226 20.68 -3.46 -1.20
C TYR A 226 20.63 -4.32 -2.47
N ALA A 227 19.91 -3.88 -3.50
CA ALA A 227 19.82 -4.56 -4.78
C ALA A 227 21.23 -4.81 -5.39
N GLY A 228 22.11 -3.81 -5.34
CA GLY A 228 23.48 -3.94 -5.80
C GLY A 228 24.31 -4.99 -5.04
N LYS A 229 24.06 -5.13 -3.72
CA LYS A 229 24.69 -6.20 -2.90
C LYS A 229 24.21 -7.59 -3.31
N ILE A 230 22.90 -7.74 -3.53
CA ILE A 230 22.28 -9.01 -3.93
C ILE A 230 22.72 -9.39 -5.34
N ARG A 231 22.76 -8.44 -6.28
CA ARG A 231 23.23 -8.68 -7.66
C ARG A 231 24.66 -9.21 -7.72
N LYS A 232 25.56 -8.68 -6.85
CA LYS A 232 26.95 -9.13 -6.76
C LYS A 232 27.09 -10.50 -6.11
N ASN A 233 26.26 -10.81 -5.12
CA ASN A 233 26.28 -12.09 -4.41
C ASN A 233 24.86 -12.46 -3.92
N PRO A 234 24.12 -13.27 -4.72
CA PRO A 234 22.76 -13.68 -4.39
C PRO A 234 22.63 -14.45 -3.06
N MET A 235 23.70 -15.11 -2.58
CA MET A 235 23.70 -15.81 -1.31
C MET A 235 23.63 -14.88 -0.09
N ARG A 236 23.84 -13.55 -0.27
CA ARG A 236 23.65 -12.54 0.77
C ARG A 236 22.18 -12.18 0.98
N SER A 237 21.29 -12.64 0.12
CA SER A 237 19.84 -12.44 0.28
C SER A 237 19.36 -13.16 1.54
N ARG A 238 18.57 -12.45 2.35
CA ARG A 238 17.93 -13.02 3.55
C ARG A 238 16.82 -14.03 3.19
N VAL A 239 16.29 -13.94 1.97
CA VAL A 239 15.20 -14.76 1.44
C VAL A 239 15.65 -15.70 0.33
N HIS A 240 16.96 -15.95 0.21
CA HIS A 240 17.51 -16.75 -0.87
C HIS A 240 16.85 -18.13 -1.01
N GLU A 241 16.57 -18.79 0.11
CA GLU A 241 15.91 -20.11 0.13
C GLU A 241 14.42 -20.00 -0.21
N ASP A 242 13.74 -18.97 0.32
CA ASP A 242 12.31 -18.76 0.06
C ASP A 242 12.05 -18.45 -1.41
N ASP A 243 12.96 -17.73 -2.06
CA ASP A 243 12.89 -17.39 -3.47
C ASP A 243 13.04 -18.60 -4.42
N ASN A 244 13.31 -19.80 -3.90
CA ASN A 244 13.29 -21.03 -4.70
C ASN A 244 11.91 -21.27 -5.34
N TYR A 245 10.83 -20.85 -4.68
CA TYR A 245 9.49 -20.88 -5.25
C TYR A 245 9.43 -20.10 -6.57
N TRP A 246 9.89 -18.85 -6.57
CA TRP A 246 9.87 -17.98 -7.73
C TRP A 246 10.84 -18.42 -8.81
N ARG A 247 12.02 -18.91 -8.43
CA ARG A 247 13.02 -19.45 -9.37
C ARG A 247 12.51 -20.70 -10.11
N LYS A 248 11.86 -21.62 -9.41
CA LYS A 248 11.25 -22.81 -10.01
C LYS A 248 10.13 -22.43 -10.97
N LEU A 249 9.23 -21.58 -10.52
CA LEU A 249 8.13 -21.06 -11.34
C LEU A 249 8.65 -20.47 -12.66
N HIS A 250 9.74 -19.69 -12.61
CA HIS A 250 10.37 -19.10 -13.80
C HIS A 250 11.09 -20.12 -14.68
N SER A 251 11.78 -21.11 -14.09
CA SER A 251 12.51 -22.14 -14.86
C SER A 251 11.58 -23.09 -15.62
N GLU A 252 10.46 -23.44 -15.04
CA GLU A 252 9.42 -24.25 -15.70
C GLU A 252 8.75 -23.49 -16.87
N THR A 253 8.77 -22.17 -16.84
CA THR A 253 8.13 -21.30 -17.81
C THR A 253 9.03 -20.91 -18.98
N GLN A 254 10.34 -21.13 -18.91
CA GLN A 254 11.25 -20.94 -20.07
C GLN A 254 11.03 -21.93 -21.22
N MET A 255 10.12 -22.91 -21.09
CA MET A 255 9.56 -23.63 -22.23
C MET A 255 8.89 -22.62 -23.14
N LYS A 256 9.32 -22.57 -24.41
CA LYS A 256 8.89 -21.63 -25.47
C LYS A 256 7.37 -21.44 -25.43
N ALA A 257 6.91 -20.24 -25.02
CA ALA A 257 5.51 -19.90 -25.18
C ALA A 257 5.18 -19.96 -26.68
N GLU A 258 4.30 -20.88 -27.07
CA GLU A 258 3.79 -20.91 -28.44
C GLU A 258 2.88 -19.70 -28.63
N TYR A 259 3.35 -18.76 -29.42
CA TYR A 259 2.59 -17.55 -29.73
C TYR A 259 1.41 -17.89 -30.64
N HIS A 260 0.20 -17.84 -30.08
CA HIS A 260 -1.04 -18.05 -30.83
C HIS A 260 -2.09 -17.01 -30.43
N THR A 261 -3.08 -16.82 -31.29
CA THR A 261 -4.21 -15.90 -31.06
C THR A 261 -5.49 -16.66 -31.33
N PRO A 262 -6.16 -17.24 -30.31
CA PRO A 262 -7.45 -17.90 -30.46
C PRO A 262 -8.53 -16.92 -30.96
N ALA A 263 -9.56 -17.43 -31.61
CA ALA A 263 -10.71 -16.61 -32.04
C ALA A 263 -11.40 -15.91 -30.84
N SER A 264 -11.43 -16.57 -29.69
CA SER A 264 -11.96 -16.00 -28.44
C SER A 264 -11.26 -14.72 -28.01
N ALA A 265 -9.95 -14.54 -28.33
CA ALA A 265 -9.25 -13.30 -28.06
C ALA A 265 -9.80 -12.11 -28.85
N TRP A 266 -10.21 -12.33 -30.10
CA TRP A 266 -10.88 -11.30 -30.89
C TRP A 266 -12.30 -11.02 -30.39
N VAL A 267 -13.02 -12.05 -29.97
CA VAL A 267 -14.38 -11.91 -29.42
C VAL A 267 -14.34 -11.05 -28.14
N ILE A 268 -13.48 -11.37 -27.18
CA ILE A 268 -13.39 -10.59 -25.94
C ILE A 268 -12.87 -9.17 -26.18
N PHE A 269 -11.96 -8.98 -27.14
CA PHE A 269 -11.51 -7.65 -27.55
C PHE A 269 -12.68 -6.80 -28.05
N ILE A 270 -13.51 -7.34 -28.95
CA ILE A 270 -14.69 -6.63 -29.49
C ILE A 270 -15.67 -6.29 -28.36
N ILE A 271 -15.96 -7.25 -27.47
CA ILE A 271 -16.84 -7.03 -26.32
C ILE A 271 -16.32 -5.89 -25.45
N LEU A 272 -15.04 -5.90 -25.11
CA LEU A 272 -14.44 -4.85 -24.29
C LEU A 272 -14.46 -3.49 -24.99
N VAL A 273 -14.14 -3.43 -26.29
CA VAL A 273 -14.23 -2.20 -27.07
C VAL A 273 -15.66 -1.64 -27.08
N VAL A 274 -16.67 -2.50 -27.24
CA VAL A 274 -18.09 -2.07 -27.21
C VAL A 274 -18.43 -1.50 -25.83
N ILE A 275 -18.09 -2.23 -24.75
CA ILE A 275 -18.34 -1.77 -23.36
C ILE A 275 -17.65 -0.43 -23.12
N MET A 276 -16.36 -0.31 -23.42
CA MET A 276 -15.60 0.92 -23.21
C MET A 276 -16.12 2.09 -24.06
N THR A 277 -16.61 1.82 -25.28
CA THR A 277 -17.22 2.82 -26.13
C THR A 277 -18.53 3.31 -25.51
N VAL A 278 -19.37 2.41 -25.02
CA VAL A 278 -20.61 2.79 -24.31
C VAL A 278 -20.27 3.64 -23.08
N PHE A 279 -19.28 3.26 -22.27
CA PHE A 279 -18.82 4.08 -21.14
C PHE A 279 -18.31 5.46 -21.59
N SER A 280 -17.62 5.55 -22.73
CA SER A 280 -17.16 6.83 -23.28
C SER A 280 -18.31 7.79 -23.63
N PHE A 281 -19.49 7.28 -24.01
CA PHE A 281 -20.68 8.10 -24.22
C PHE A 281 -21.27 8.59 -22.89
N PHE A 282 -21.32 7.75 -21.85
CA PHE A 282 -21.86 8.15 -20.56
C PHE A 282 -20.90 9.05 -19.78
N PHE A 283 -19.60 8.87 -19.96
CA PHE A 283 -18.53 9.59 -19.24
C PHE A 283 -17.56 10.25 -20.22
N PRO A 284 -18.00 11.21 -21.04
CA PRO A 284 -17.17 11.82 -22.08
C PRO A 284 -16.02 12.66 -21.49
N VAL A 285 -16.20 13.19 -20.29
CA VAL A 285 -15.19 13.98 -19.57
C VAL A 285 -15.07 13.48 -18.14
N SER A 286 -13.86 13.17 -17.71
CA SER A 286 -13.53 12.81 -16.34
C SER A 286 -12.92 14.01 -15.62
N SER A 287 -13.37 14.28 -14.41
CA SER A 287 -12.78 15.30 -13.53
C SER A 287 -11.75 14.63 -12.63
N LEU A 288 -10.46 14.67 -13.04
CA LEU A 288 -9.38 14.10 -12.25
C LEU A 288 -8.98 15.06 -11.12
N SER A 289 -9.09 14.61 -9.88
CA SER A 289 -8.79 15.40 -8.70
C SER A 289 -7.31 15.27 -8.30
N PHE A 290 -6.64 16.42 -8.18
CA PHE A 290 -5.29 16.55 -7.67
C PHE A 290 -5.33 17.54 -6.50
N GLY A 291 -5.55 17.06 -5.30
CA GLY A 291 -5.82 17.90 -4.16
C GLY A 291 -7.12 18.72 -4.38
N GLU A 292 -7.04 20.03 -4.25
CA GLU A 292 -8.18 20.93 -4.55
C GLU A 292 -8.36 21.22 -6.05
N SER A 293 -7.35 20.93 -6.86
CA SER A 293 -7.41 21.18 -8.32
C SER A 293 -8.12 20.03 -9.03
N GLN A 294 -9.03 20.38 -9.92
CA GLN A 294 -9.69 19.43 -10.81
C GLN A 294 -9.31 19.72 -12.26
N ILE A 295 -8.76 18.71 -12.91
CA ILE A 295 -8.44 18.77 -14.34
C ILE A 295 -9.50 17.98 -15.10
N ARG A 296 -10.23 18.65 -15.98
CA ARG A 296 -11.21 18.00 -16.85
C ARG A 296 -10.55 17.49 -18.12
N VAL A 297 -10.53 16.18 -18.30
CA VAL A 297 -9.94 15.51 -19.47
C VAL A 297 -10.87 14.43 -19.99
N PRO A 298 -10.90 14.16 -21.30
CA PRO A 298 -11.67 13.06 -21.86
C PRO A 298 -10.93 11.72 -21.63
N ALA A 299 -10.66 11.35 -20.34
CA ALA A 299 -9.81 10.22 -20.00
C ALA A 299 -10.36 8.91 -20.56
N ILE A 300 -11.65 8.59 -20.32
CA ILE A 300 -12.27 7.34 -20.78
C ILE A 300 -12.29 7.24 -22.31
N PRO A 301 -12.71 8.26 -23.09
CA PRO A 301 -12.61 8.23 -24.54
C PRO A 301 -11.19 8.03 -25.07
N VAL A 302 -10.20 8.72 -24.48
CA VAL A 302 -8.80 8.59 -24.88
C VAL A 302 -8.28 7.19 -24.59
N ILE A 303 -8.52 6.65 -23.39
CA ILE A 303 -8.14 5.28 -23.02
C ILE A 303 -8.79 4.27 -23.95
N THR A 304 -10.08 4.46 -24.29
CA THR A 304 -10.82 3.59 -25.23
C THR A 304 -10.19 3.61 -26.62
N GLY A 305 -9.88 4.78 -27.17
CA GLY A 305 -9.21 4.91 -28.46
C GLY A 305 -7.83 4.28 -28.50
N LEU A 306 -7.03 4.48 -27.44
CA LEU A 306 -5.73 3.84 -27.29
C LEU A 306 -5.86 2.31 -27.15
N PHE A 307 -6.83 1.81 -26.38
CA PHE A 307 -7.09 0.38 -26.24
C PHE A 307 -7.47 -0.26 -27.57
N LEU A 308 -8.34 0.38 -28.36
CA LEU A 308 -8.72 -0.10 -29.67
C LEU A 308 -7.51 -0.26 -30.59
N LEU A 309 -6.64 0.75 -30.65
CA LEU A 309 -5.42 0.71 -31.48
C LEU A 309 -4.43 -0.33 -31.00
N THR A 310 -4.06 -0.27 -29.73
CA THR A 310 -3.01 -1.14 -29.15
C THR A 310 -3.49 -2.60 -29.00
N GLY A 311 -4.77 -2.81 -28.65
CA GLY A 311 -5.38 -4.13 -28.59
C GLY A 311 -5.36 -4.84 -29.95
N TRP A 312 -5.74 -4.13 -31.02
CA TRP A 312 -5.65 -4.67 -32.37
C TRP A 312 -4.20 -5.00 -32.79
N LEU A 313 -3.25 -4.10 -32.48
CA LEU A 313 -1.81 -4.34 -32.79
C LEU A 313 -1.24 -5.52 -32.00
N THR A 314 -1.61 -5.69 -30.74
CA THR A 314 -1.11 -6.75 -29.88
C THR A 314 -1.71 -8.12 -30.25
N LEU A 315 -3.02 -8.17 -30.58
CA LEU A 315 -3.68 -9.38 -31.07
C LEU A 315 -3.08 -9.92 -32.36
N ARG A 316 -2.58 -9.05 -33.26
CA ARG A 316 -1.86 -9.47 -34.46
C ARG A 316 -0.55 -10.17 -34.15
N LYS A 317 0.03 -9.99 -32.93
CA LYS A 317 1.25 -10.68 -32.50
C LYS A 317 0.94 -11.97 -31.77
N SER A 318 0.16 -11.90 -30.70
CA SER A 318 -0.38 -13.04 -29.96
C SER A 318 -1.33 -12.62 -28.85
N ALA A 319 -2.16 -13.57 -28.35
CA ALA A 319 -3.00 -13.36 -27.17
C ALA A 319 -2.20 -12.96 -25.93
N HIS A 320 -0.96 -13.44 -25.78
CA HIS A 320 -0.07 -13.06 -24.66
C HIS A 320 0.19 -11.54 -24.62
N PHE A 321 0.52 -10.94 -25.77
CA PHE A 321 0.72 -9.47 -25.83
C PHE A 321 -0.59 -8.71 -25.60
N PHE A 322 -1.72 -9.26 -26.01
CA PHE A 322 -3.03 -8.67 -25.72
C PHE A 322 -3.36 -8.70 -24.23
N ILE A 323 -3.03 -9.79 -23.52
CA ILE A 323 -3.24 -9.88 -22.06
C ILE A 323 -2.33 -8.89 -21.32
N ILE A 324 -1.08 -8.69 -21.78
CA ILE A 324 -0.23 -7.61 -21.23
C ILE A 324 -0.87 -6.25 -21.49
N ASN A 325 -1.44 -6.04 -22.66
CA ASN A 325 -2.17 -4.81 -22.97
C ASN A 325 -3.40 -4.63 -22.09
N LEU A 326 -4.18 -5.70 -21.82
CA LEU A 326 -5.29 -5.68 -20.84
C LEU A 326 -4.80 -5.22 -19.46
N LEU A 327 -3.68 -5.76 -18.97
CA LEU A 327 -3.11 -5.36 -17.69
C LEU A 327 -2.75 -3.87 -17.67
N ILE A 328 -2.09 -3.36 -18.72
CA ILE A 328 -1.74 -1.93 -18.84
C ILE A 328 -3.00 -1.06 -18.77
N PHE A 329 -4.04 -1.44 -19.50
CA PHE A 329 -5.30 -0.68 -19.50
C PHE A 329 -6.09 -0.82 -18.20
N THR A 330 -6.00 -1.96 -17.52
CA THR A 330 -6.51 -2.13 -16.16
C THR A 330 -5.85 -1.13 -15.21
N ILE A 331 -4.53 -0.93 -15.29
CA ILE A 331 -3.82 0.07 -14.50
C ILE A 331 -4.24 1.50 -14.87
N LEU A 332 -4.42 1.81 -16.15
CA LEU A 332 -4.90 3.14 -16.58
C LEU A 332 -6.32 3.42 -16.07
N PHE A 333 -7.22 2.42 -16.10
CA PHE A 333 -8.56 2.55 -15.53
C PHE A 333 -8.53 2.64 -14.01
N LEU A 334 -7.64 1.92 -13.33
CA LEU A 334 -7.44 2.05 -11.89
C LEU A 334 -7.07 3.48 -11.53
N ILE A 335 -6.06 4.07 -12.20
CA ILE A 335 -5.64 5.46 -11.96
C ILE A 335 -6.81 6.43 -12.21
N THR A 336 -7.50 6.28 -13.36
CA THR A 336 -8.63 7.14 -13.71
C THR A 336 -9.80 6.97 -12.72
N GLY A 337 -10.07 5.75 -12.29
CA GLY A 337 -11.14 5.42 -11.35
C GLY A 337 -10.88 6.00 -9.96
N VAL A 338 -9.68 5.84 -9.45
CA VAL A 338 -9.29 6.39 -8.13
C VAL A 338 -9.31 7.92 -8.17
N MET A 339 -8.69 8.54 -9.18
CA MET A 339 -8.58 10.00 -9.26
C MET A 339 -9.87 10.71 -9.69
N GLY A 340 -10.67 10.08 -10.55
CA GLY A 340 -11.81 10.74 -11.18
C GLY A 340 -13.17 10.33 -10.63
N TYR A 341 -13.24 9.17 -10.01
CA TYR A 341 -14.51 8.55 -9.60
C TYR A 341 -14.51 8.03 -8.16
N GLY A 342 -13.41 8.26 -7.40
CA GLY A 342 -13.31 7.84 -6.00
C GLY A 342 -13.32 6.32 -5.80
N TRP A 343 -12.83 5.54 -6.78
CA TRP A 343 -12.74 4.09 -6.66
C TRP A 343 -11.89 3.68 -5.46
N TYR A 344 -12.35 2.65 -4.79
CA TYR A 344 -11.66 2.07 -3.64
C TYR A 344 -11.58 0.54 -3.80
N ILE A 345 -11.38 -0.18 -2.72
CA ILE A 345 -11.08 -1.63 -2.70
C ILE A 345 -12.06 -2.44 -3.57
N MET A 346 -13.38 -2.18 -3.47
CA MET A 346 -14.42 -2.93 -4.16
C MET A 346 -14.33 -2.78 -5.68
N GLU A 347 -14.25 -1.53 -6.17
CA GLU A 347 -14.20 -1.23 -7.61
C GLU A 347 -12.90 -1.76 -8.21
N ILE A 348 -11.79 -1.63 -7.47
CA ILE A 348 -10.47 -2.11 -7.90
C ILE A 348 -10.47 -3.65 -7.98
N ALA A 349 -11.01 -4.35 -6.96
CA ALA A 349 -11.17 -5.79 -7.00
C ALA A 349 -11.98 -6.26 -8.21
N THR A 350 -13.11 -5.56 -8.48
CA THR A 350 -13.99 -5.84 -9.61
C THR A 350 -13.28 -5.67 -10.95
N LEU A 351 -12.48 -4.61 -11.09
CA LEU A 351 -11.69 -4.33 -12.30
C LEU A 351 -10.66 -5.44 -12.56
N PHE A 352 -9.92 -5.87 -11.54
CA PHE A 352 -8.94 -6.95 -11.67
C PHE A 352 -9.61 -8.31 -11.94
N PHE A 353 -10.76 -8.56 -11.33
CA PHE A 353 -11.54 -9.76 -11.60
C PHE A 353 -11.96 -9.82 -13.08
N ALA A 354 -12.49 -8.72 -13.61
CA ALA A 354 -12.86 -8.59 -15.04
C ALA A 354 -11.64 -8.83 -15.94
N MET A 355 -10.47 -8.27 -15.60
CA MET A 355 -9.20 -8.50 -16.31
C MET A 355 -8.81 -10.00 -16.29
N GLY A 356 -8.91 -10.66 -15.14
CA GLY A 356 -8.60 -12.09 -15.02
C GLY A 356 -9.50 -12.95 -15.91
N LEU A 357 -10.81 -12.71 -15.87
CA LEU A 357 -11.79 -13.39 -16.73
C LEU A 357 -11.51 -13.13 -18.22
N ALA A 358 -11.28 -11.87 -18.61
CA ALA A 358 -10.96 -11.52 -19.99
C ALA A 358 -9.69 -12.19 -20.48
N SER A 359 -8.67 -12.35 -19.60
CA SER A 359 -7.42 -13.04 -19.90
C SER A 359 -7.64 -14.53 -20.16
N GLY A 360 -8.46 -15.21 -19.33
CA GLY A 360 -8.81 -16.61 -19.52
C GLY A 360 -9.59 -16.85 -20.81
N ILE A 361 -10.58 -16.00 -21.10
CA ILE A 361 -11.37 -16.06 -22.32
C ILE A 361 -10.47 -15.82 -23.55
N ALA A 362 -9.56 -14.84 -23.49
CA ALA A 362 -8.61 -14.56 -24.57
C ALA A 362 -7.71 -15.75 -24.91
N MET A 363 -7.37 -16.59 -23.91
CA MET A 363 -6.62 -17.82 -24.11
C MET A 363 -7.47 -18.99 -24.59
N GLY A 364 -8.78 -18.82 -24.76
CA GLY A 364 -9.70 -19.89 -25.16
C GLY A 364 -10.01 -20.89 -24.05
N TYR A 365 -9.83 -20.53 -22.77
CA TYR A 365 -10.21 -21.39 -21.66
C TYR A 365 -11.73 -21.42 -21.50
N ASP A 366 -12.27 -22.61 -21.26
CA ASP A 366 -13.69 -22.77 -20.93
C ASP A 366 -14.00 -22.32 -19.50
N ALA A 367 -15.28 -22.13 -19.19
CA ALA A 367 -15.73 -21.63 -17.89
C ALA A 367 -15.26 -22.49 -16.72
N ASN A 368 -15.26 -23.84 -16.88
CA ASN A 368 -14.81 -24.74 -15.82
C ASN A 368 -13.31 -24.58 -15.53
N ARG A 369 -12.50 -24.44 -16.59
CA ARG A 369 -11.06 -24.20 -16.45
C ARG A 369 -10.81 -22.85 -15.79
N ILE A 370 -11.50 -21.78 -16.20
CA ILE A 370 -11.38 -20.44 -15.59
C ILE A 370 -11.73 -20.50 -14.10
N THR A 371 -12.86 -21.15 -13.75
CA THR A 371 -13.28 -21.33 -12.36
C THR A 371 -12.24 -22.10 -11.55
N LYS A 372 -11.73 -23.21 -12.08
CA LYS A 372 -10.69 -24.00 -11.41
C LYS A 372 -9.43 -23.16 -11.16
N LEU A 373 -8.94 -22.45 -12.18
CA LEU A 373 -7.77 -21.58 -12.05
C LEU A 373 -7.99 -20.47 -11.02
N PHE A 374 -9.18 -19.85 -11.01
CA PHE A 374 -9.54 -18.88 -10.00
C PHE A 374 -9.45 -19.46 -8.58
N LEU A 375 -10.05 -20.63 -8.35
CA LEU A 375 -10.02 -21.30 -7.05
C LEU A 375 -8.61 -21.75 -6.65
N ASP A 376 -7.78 -22.19 -7.59
CA ASP A 376 -6.38 -22.52 -7.34
C ASP A 376 -5.60 -21.27 -6.88
N GLY A 377 -5.86 -20.09 -7.49
CA GLY A 377 -5.29 -18.81 -7.08
C GLY A 377 -5.76 -18.36 -5.70
N VAL A 378 -7.05 -18.50 -5.40
CA VAL A 378 -7.61 -18.25 -4.06
C VAL A 378 -6.93 -19.13 -3.03
N LYS A 379 -6.74 -20.42 -3.30
CA LYS A 379 -6.06 -21.36 -2.41
C LYS A 379 -4.59 -20.99 -2.17
N ASP A 380 -3.88 -20.53 -3.19
CA ASP A 380 -2.47 -20.13 -3.05
C ASP A 380 -2.29 -18.93 -2.13
N ILE A 381 -3.26 -17.98 -2.18
CA ILE A 381 -3.17 -16.71 -1.44
C ILE A 381 -3.96 -16.69 -0.13
N GLN A 382 -4.76 -17.73 0.18
CA GLN A 382 -5.64 -17.75 1.34
C GLN A 382 -4.92 -17.46 2.67
N SER A 383 -3.65 -17.86 2.79
CA SER A 383 -2.87 -17.58 4.00
C SER A 383 -2.68 -16.08 4.23
N ALA A 384 -2.57 -15.29 3.16
CA ALA A 384 -2.50 -13.82 3.26
C ALA A 384 -3.83 -13.24 3.77
N ALA A 385 -4.94 -13.72 3.26
CA ALA A 385 -6.28 -13.29 3.68
C ALA A 385 -6.53 -13.63 5.16
N LEU A 386 -6.21 -14.85 5.58
CA LEU A 386 -6.40 -15.30 6.96
C LEU A 386 -5.57 -14.47 7.97
N ILE A 387 -4.33 -14.15 7.65
CA ILE A 387 -3.47 -13.39 8.59
C ILE A 387 -3.94 -11.94 8.75
N VAL A 388 -4.52 -11.34 7.71
CA VAL A 388 -5.13 -10.00 7.78
C VAL A 388 -6.32 -9.99 8.74
N GLY A 389 -7.20 -10.99 8.66
CA GLY A 389 -8.31 -11.13 9.61
C GLY A 389 -7.84 -11.31 11.06
N LEU A 390 -6.80 -12.14 11.26
CA LEU A 390 -6.21 -12.32 12.60
C LEU A 390 -5.62 -11.01 13.14
N ALA A 391 -4.94 -10.21 12.30
CA ALA A 391 -4.38 -8.92 12.68
C ALA A 391 -5.49 -7.90 13.03
N GLY A 392 -6.64 -7.94 12.35
CA GLY A 392 -7.83 -7.15 12.68
C GLY A 392 -8.30 -7.36 14.12
N GLY A 393 -8.18 -8.58 14.64
CA GLY A 393 -8.54 -8.91 16.02
C GLY A 393 -7.77 -8.13 17.09
N ILE A 394 -6.57 -7.61 16.77
CA ILE A 394 -5.78 -6.77 17.71
C ILE A 394 -6.56 -5.49 18.04
N ILE A 395 -7.06 -4.81 17.02
CA ILE A 395 -7.81 -3.55 17.17
C ILE A 395 -9.10 -3.81 17.96
N ILE A 396 -9.83 -4.86 17.59
CA ILE A 396 -11.08 -5.27 18.25
C ILE A 396 -10.86 -5.49 19.76
N ILE A 397 -9.80 -6.18 20.17
CA ILE A 397 -9.47 -6.40 21.59
C ILE A 397 -9.21 -5.07 22.32
N LEU A 398 -8.48 -4.15 21.71
CA LEU A 398 -8.16 -2.86 22.30
C LEU A 398 -9.39 -1.95 22.43
N GLU A 399 -10.25 -1.93 21.41
CA GLU A 399 -11.49 -1.17 21.39
C GLU A 399 -12.49 -1.71 22.42
N ASN A 400 -12.76 -3.02 22.38
CA ASN A 400 -13.68 -3.67 23.33
C ASN A 400 -13.17 -3.57 24.78
N GLY A 401 -11.85 -3.51 24.97
CA GLY A 401 -11.22 -3.29 26.28
C GLY A 401 -11.32 -1.86 26.80
N ASN A 402 -11.83 -0.92 26.00
CA ASN A 402 -11.91 0.51 26.32
C ASN A 402 -10.54 1.14 26.66
N ILE A 403 -9.44 0.63 26.11
CA ILE A 403 -8.08 1.11 26.50
C ILE A 403 -7.43 2.02 25.46
N ILE A 404 -7.93 2.09 24.23
CA ILE A 404 -7.36 2.94 23.17
C ILE A 404 -7.36 4.41 23.60
N ASP A 405 -8.50 4.93 24.04
CA ASP A 405 -8.64 6.32 24.44
C ASP A 405 -7.80 6.65 25.68
N THR A 406 -7.65 5.70 26.61
CA THR A 406 -6.75 5.86 27.78
C THR A 406 -5.29 5.94 27.36
N LEU A 407 -4.86 5.08 26.45
CA LEU A 407 -3.47 5.12 25.93
C LEU A 407 -3.20 6.45 25.25
N LEU A 408 -4.15 6.94 24.43
CA LEU A 408 -4.06 8.21 23.75
C LEU A 408 -3.98 9.38 24.74
N TYR A 409 -4.86 9.40 25.77
CA TYR A 409 -4.88 10.42 26.79
C TYR A 409 -3.54 10.47 27.57
N ARG A 410 -3.03 9.33 28.01
CA ARG A 410 -1.74 9.26 28.72
C ARG A 410 -0.56 9.71 27.88
N LEU A 411 -0.56 9.36 26.60
CA LEU A 411 0.45 9.83 25.68
C LEU A 411 0.37 11.35 25.48
N SER A 412 -0.83 11.92 25.37
CA SER A 412 -1.00 13.37 25.25
C SER A 412 -0.57 14.15 26.51
N GLU A 413 -0.86 13.62 27.70
CA GLU A 413 -0.39 14.22 28.97
C GLU A 413 1.14 14.30 29.05
N SER A 414 1.85 13.30 28.52
CA SER A 414 3.32 13.25 28.57
C SER A 414 4.00 14.34 27.73
N ILE A 415 3.26 14.98 26.82
CA ILE A 415 3.80 16.02 25.92
C ILE A 415 3.80 17.40 26.58
N SER A 416 2.96 17.63 27.62
CA SER A 416 2.80 18.91 28.29
C SER A 416 4.08 19.34 29.04
N GLY A 417 4.53 20.60 28.84
CA GLY A 417 5.66 21.20 29.56
C GLY A 417 7.03 21.07 28.89
N ALA A 418 7.14 20.43 27.73
CA ALA A 418 8.37 20.37 26.93
C ALA A 418 8.50 21.63 26.03
N GLY A 419 9.74 21.99 25.64
CA GLY A 419 9.97 23.04 24.64
C GLY A 419 9.45 22.64 23.25
N ARG A 420 9.20 23.62 22.36
CA ARG A 420 8.55 23.43 21.05
C ARG A 420 9.06 22.20 20.27
N MET A 421 10.38 22.08 20.09
CA MET A 421 10.96 20.96 19.34
C MET A 421 10.78 19.62 20.06
N ALA A 422 10.94 19.60 21.38
CA ALA A 422 10.71 18.40 22.18
C ALA A 422 9.26 17.92 22.09
N SER A 423 8.30 18.85 22.14
CA SER A 423 6.86 18.55 22.01
C SER A 423 6.52 17.96 20.64
N VAL A 424 7.01 18.56 19.54
CA VAL A 424 6.80 18.02 18.18
C VAL A 424 7.43 16.64 18.03
N THR A 425 8.62 16.45 18.61
CA THR A 425 9.27 15.13 18.63
C THR A 425 8.45 14.09 19.41
N MET A 426 7.91 14.47 20.55
CA MET A 426 7.04 13.59 21.33
C MET A 426 5.73 13.29 20.59
N MET A 427 5.13 14.27 19.88
CA MET A 427 3.99 14.03 19.01
C MET A 427 4.34 13.00 17.93
N TYR A 428 5.49 13.13 17.28
CA TYR A 428 5.97 12.19 16.26
C TYR A 428 6.16 10.78 16.83
N ILE A 429 6.79 10.64 18.00
CA ILE A 429 6.94 9.37 18.70
C ILE A 429 5.57 8.79 19.06
N THR A 430 4.67 9.61 19.58
CA THR A 430 3.30 9.21 19.93
C THR A 430 2.56 8.66 18.72
N GLN A 431 2.60 9.37 17.59
CA GLN A 431 1.98 8.92 16.33
C GLN A 431 2.59 7.60 15.84
N THR A 432 3.91 7.44 15.98
CA THR A 432 4.63 6.20 15.66
C THR A 432 4.17 5.04 16.53
N VAL A 433 4.05 5.26 17.85
CA VAL A 433 3.61 4.22 18.80
C VAL A 433 2.15 3.84 18.57
N ILE A 434 1.25 4.81 18.39
CA ILE A 434 -0.16 4.54 18.10
C ILE A 434 -0.28 3.72 16.81
N ASN A 435 0.50 4.03 15.80
CA ASN A 435 0.47 3.33 14.52
C ASN A 435 0.89 1.85 14.60
N LEU A 436 1.68 1.47 15.59
CA LEU A 436 2.00 0.05 15.81
C LEU A 436 0.75 -0.79 16.15
N PHE A 437 -0.28 -0.16 16.71
CA PHE A 437 -1.52 -0.82 17.10
C PHE A 437 -2.66 -0.52 16.11
N MET A 438 -2.70 0.69 15.55
CA MET A 438 -3.74 1.17 14.63
C MET A 438 -3.12 1.69 13.32
N PRO A 439 -2.73 0.82 12.40
CA PRO A 439 -2.10 1.19 11.13
C PRO A 439 -3.14 1.65 10.09
N SER A 440 -3.96 2.63 10.46
CA SER A 440 -4.99 3.23 9.61
C SER A 440 -4.86 4.75 9.65
N GLY A 441 -4.32 5.34 8.58
CA GLY A 441 -4.08 6.78 8.52
C GLY A 441 -5.35 7.60 8.78
N SER A 442 -6.47 7.26 8.16
CA SER A 442 -7.72 8.00 8.30
C SER A 442 -8.35 7.84 9.70
N ALA A 443 -8.41 6.63 10.23
CA ALA A 443 -8.97 6.39 11.59
C ALA A 443 -8.07 7.03 12.67
N LYS A 444 -6.75 6.89 12.52
CA LYS A 444 -5.79 7.51 13.43
C LYS A 444 -5.85 9.04 13.38
N ALA A 445 -6.03 9.65 12.19
CA ALA A 445 -6.23 11.09 12.08
C ALA A 445 -7.49 11.54 12.85
N ALA A 446 -8.62 10.85 12.67
CA ALA A 446 -9.86 11.15 13.38
C ALA A 446 -9.71 11.04 14.90
N LEU A 447 -8.91 10.10 15.36
CA LEU A 447 -8.64 9.87 16.79
C LEU A 447 -7.68 10.91 17.38
N THR A 448 -6.62 11.28 16.67
CA THR A 448 -5.50 12.02 17.26
C THR A 448 -5.46 13.50 16.89
N MET A 449 -5.86 13.89 15.68
CA MET A 449 -5.64 15.25 15.18
C MET A 449 -6.44 16.32 15.93
N PRO A 450 -7.72 16.11 16.33
CA PRO A 450 -8.46 17.11 17.08
C PRO A 450 -7.80 17.52 18.39
N MET A 451 -7.17 16.57 19.08
CA MET A 451 -6.43 16.86 20.33
C MET A 451 -5.05 17.42 20.06
N MET A 452 -4.32 16.82 19.13
CA MET A 452 -2.93 17.21 18.86
C MET A 452 -2.83 18.61 18.24
N SER A 453 -3.82 19.02 17.42
CA SER A 453 -3.85 20.37 16.85
C SER A 453 -4.10 21.44 17.91
N GLN A 454 -5.05 21.22 18.83
CA GLN A 454 -5.26 22.15 19.95
C GLN A 454 -4.06 22.20 20.90
N PHE A 455 -3.43 21.06 21.12
CA PHE A 455 -2.23 21.01 21.93
C PHE A 455 -1.07 21.78 21.27
N SER A 456 -0.95 21.74 19.95
CA SER A 456 0.08 22.53 19.23
C SER A 456 -0.10 24.04 19.43
N ASP A 457 -1.34 24.52 19.48
CA ASP A 457 -1.63 25.95 19.76
C ASP A 457 -1.14 26.35 21.15
N LEU A 458 -1.35 25.49 22.17
CA LEU A 458 -0.93 25.75 23.55
C LEU A 458 0.58 25.86 23.71
N ILE A 459 1.34 25.11 22.90
CA ILE A 459 2.83 25.11 22.96
C ILE A 459 3.46 26.07 21.95
N GLY A 460 2.65 26.80 21.17
CA GLY A 460 3.11 27.76 20.17
C GLY A 460 3.84 27.11 18.99
N VAL A 461 3.34 25.94 18.55
CA VAL A 461 3.80 25.23 17.34
C VAL A 461 2.69 25.25 16.30
N SER A 462 3.04 25.33 15.01
CA SER A 462 2.02 25.32 13.96
C SER A 462 1.26 23.99 13.91
N ARG A 463 -0.04 24.06 13.64
CA ARG A 463 -0.86 22.86 13.41
C ARG A 463 -0.34 22.03 12.24
N GLN A 464 0.31 22.66 11.26
CA GLN A 464 0.97 21.97 10.14
C GLN A 464 2.14 21.09 10.60
N ALA A 465 2.96 21.53 11.56
CA ALA A 465 4.04 20.72 12.13
C ALA A 465 3.46 19.44 12.79
N THR A 466 2.32 19.56 13.42
CA THR A 466 1.58 18.43 14.01
C THR A 466 1.08 17.46 12.92
N VAL A 467 0.54 17.98 11.82
CA VAL A 467 0.14 17.16 10.67
C VAL A 467 1.34 16.45 10.05
N VAL A 468 2.52 17.09 9.98
CA VAL A 468 3.76 16.44 9.51
C VAL A 468 4.18 15.33 10.49
N ALA A 469 4.16 15.57 11.79
CA ALA A 469 4.49 14.57 12.80
C ALA A 469 3.54 13.35 12.71
N PHE A 470 2.25 13.59 12.53
CA PHE A 470 1.26 12.54 12.26
C PHE A 470 1.62 11.73 11.00
N GLN A 471 1.85 12.42 9.88
CA GLN A 471 2.10 11.81 8.58
C GLN A 471 3.34 10.90 8.57
N LEU A 472 4.45 11.39 9.12
CA LEU A 472 5.71 10.64 9.18
C LEU A 472 5.61 9.44 10.14
N GLY A 473 4.96 9.62 11.30
CA GLY A 473 4.74 8.55 12.26
C GLY A 473 3.83 7.44 11.72
N ASP A 474 2.88 7.79 10.84
CA ASP A 474 2.01 6.85 10.15
C ASP A 474 2.77 6.08 9.05
N GLY A 475 3.29 6.81 8.08
CA GLY A 475 3.78 6.22 6.84
C GLY A 475 4.97 5.29 7.03
N PHE A 476 5.92 5.63 7.90
CA PHE A 476 7.11 4.79 8.09
C PHE A 476 6.80 3.48 8.82
N THR A 477 5.96 3.52 9.83
CA THR A 477 5.67 2.34 10.65
C THR A 477 4.79 1.32 9.95
N ASN A 478 4.01 1.71 8.94
CA ASN A 478 3.22 0.78 8.13
C ASN A 478 4.08 -0.25 7.39
N MET A 479 5.36 0.06 7.13
CA MET A 479 6.30 -0.87 6.50
C MET A 479 6.85 -1.95 7.45
N ILE A 480 6.63 -1.84 8.76
CA ILE A 480 7.21 -2.76 9.75
C ILE A 480 6.19 -3.37 10.70
N THR A 481 5.06 -2.69 10.96
CA THR A 481 4.12 -3.17 11.98
C THR A 481 3.40 -4.46 11.55
N PRO A 482 3.38 -5.51 12.40
CA PRO A 482 2.67 -6.74 12.10
C PRO A 482 1.14 -6.62 12.20
N THR A 483 0.63 -5.46 12.63
CA THR A 483 -0.79 -5.14 12.64
C THR A 483 -1.29 -4.62 11.29
N SER A 484 -0.37 -4.25 10.38
CA SER A 484 -0.71 -3.80 9.03
C SER A 484 -1.16 -4.97 8.15
N GLY A 485 -2.46 -5.01 7.84
CA GLY A 485 -3.03 -5.99 6.91
C GLY A 485 -2.39 -5.93 5.53
N VAL A 486 -2.08 -4.73 5.05
CA VAL A 486 -1.42 -4.52 3.75
C VAL A 486 -0.02 -5.11 3.75
N LEU A 487 0.80 -4.82 4.77
CA LEU A 487 2.14 -5.40 4.89
C LEU A 487 2.08 -6.93 4.91
N LEU A 488 1.21 -7.49 5.76
CA LEU A 488 1.09 -8.96 5.86
C LEU A 488 0.57 -9.56 4.57
N GLY A 489 -0.37 -8.90 3.89
CA GLY A 489 -0.85 -9.28 2.57
C GLY A 489 0.27 -9.33 1.53
N VAL A 490 1.03 -8.25 1.39
CA VAL A 490 2.17 -8.14 0.47
C VAL A 490 3.23 -9.22 0.75
N LEU A 491 3.63 -9.40 2.01
CA LEU A 491 4.65 -10.38 2.38
C LEU A 491 4.20 -11.82 2.12
N SER A 492 2.93 -12.12 2.39
CA SER A 492 2.36 -13.45 2.13
C SER A 492 2.31 -13.75 0.63
N VAL A 493 1.89 -12.78 -0.18
CA VAL A 493 1.91 -12.88 -1.65
C VAL A 493 3.34 -13.10 -2.16
N ALA A 494 4.28 -12.33 -1.64
CA ALA A 494 5.70 -12.43 -2.00
C ALA A 494 6.38 -13.70 -1.47
N LYS A 495 5.71 -14.50 -0.62
CA LYS A 495 6.26 -15.67 0.08
C LYS A 495 7.46 -15.31 0.97
N ILE A 496 7.46 -14.10 1.57
CA ILE A 496 8.52 -13.61 2.45
C ILE A 496 8.09 -13.82 3.91
N PRO A 497 8.84 -14.58 4.73
CA PRO A 497 8.59 -14.67 6.16
C PRO A 497 8.75 -13.30 6.84
N TYR A 498 7.76 -12.90 7.66
CA TYR A 498 7.77 -11.60 8.36
C TYR A 498 9.07 -11.35 9.13
N GLU A 499 9.63 -12.36 9.77
CA GLU A 499 10.91 -12.27 10.48
C GLU A 499 12.08 -11.81 9.59
N LYS A 500 12.19 -12.38 8.38
CA LYS A 500 13.25 -12.04 7.44
C LYS A 500 13.06 -10.62 6.91
N TRP A 501 11.81 -10.24 6.68
CA TRP A 501 11.43 -8.88 6.36
C TRP A 501 11.78 -7.90 7.48
N PHE A 502 11.35 -8.19 8.72
CA PHE A 502 11.61 -7.35 9.89
C PHE A 502 13.11 -7.06 10.07
N LYS A 503 13.95 -8.08 9.96
CA LYS A 503 15.41 -7.92 10.05
C LYS A 503 16.02 -7.06 8.94
N TRP A 504 15.37 -7.03 7.77
CA TRP A 504 15.81 -6.20 6.65
C TRP A 504 15.31 -4.77 6.78
N VAL A 505 14.04 -4.59 7.14
CA VAL A 505 13.40 -3.27 7.16
C VAL A 505 13.74 -2.46 8.40
N LEU A 506 14.03 -3.09 9.54
CA LEU A 506 14.28 -2.39 10.80
C LEU A 506 15.40 -1.34 10.72
N PRO A 507 16.61 -1.63 10.20
CA PRO A 507 17.63 -0.60 10.03
C PRO A 507 17.17 0.54 9.11
N PHE A 508 16.37 0.23 8.11
CA PHE A 508 15.81 1.22 7.19
C PHE A 508 14.81 2.13 7.90
N ILE A 509 13.90 1.57 8.70
CA ILE A 509 12.95 2.35 9.50
C ILE A 509 13.67 3.27 10.48
N VAL A 510 14.76 2.83 11.10
CA VAL A 510 15.59 3.70 11.98
C VAL A 510 16.15 4.89 11.20
N ILE A 511 16.66 4.66 9.99
CA ILE A 511 17.15 5.74 9.12
C ILE A 511 16.01 6.71 8.77
N LEU A 512 14.85 6.19 8.37
CA LEU A 512 13.68 7.00 8.02
C LEU A 512 13.13 7.77 9.23
N PHE A 513 13.15 7.16 10.42
CA PHE A 513 12.73 7.81 11.64
C PHE A 513 13.62 9.01 11.99
N LEU A 514 14.94 8.84 11.88
CA LEU A 514 15.90 9.93 12.07
C LEU A 514 15.74 11.02 10.99
N LEU A 515 15.52 10.62 9.74
CA LEU A 515 15.24 11.54 8.65
C LEU A 515 13.95 12.33 8.91
N GLY A 516 12.89 11.66 9.38
CA GLY A 516 11.63 12.30 9.76
C GLY A 516 11.82 13.33 10.88
N PHE A 517 12.63 13.01 11.89
CA PHE A 517 13.02 13.96 12.92
C PHE A 517 13.72 15.21 12.33
N LEU A 518 14.67 15.02 11.41
CA LEU A 518 15.35 16.13 10.74
C LEU A 518 14.38 16.97 9.89
N LEU A 519 13.41 16.35 9.24
CA LEU A 519 12.38 17.04 8.45
C LEU A 519 11.33 17.76 9.32
N LEU A 520 11.24 17.47 10.61
CA LEU A 520 10.41 18.23 11.54
C LEU A 520 11.08 19.53 12.00
N ILE A 521 12.41 19.63 12.00
CA ILE A 521 13.14 20.81 12.49
C ILE A 521 12.71 22.10 11.76
N PRO A 522 12.68 22.16 10.42
CA PRO A 522 12.24 23.37 9.72
C PRO A 522 10.82 23.79 10.06
N THR A 523 9.89 22.84 10.34
CA THR A 523 8.50 23.16 10.67
C THR A 523 8.32 23.89 12.02
N VAL A 524 9.37 23.88 12.87
CA VAL A 524 9.37 24.51 14.20
C VAL A 524 10.13 25.82 14.21
N PHE A 525 11.19 25.96 13.38
CA PHE A 525 12.14 27.07 13.45
C PHE A 525 12.13 27.99 12.23
N MET A 526 11.44 27.62 11.16
CA MET A 526 11.42 28.41 9.92
C MET A 526 9.97 28.83 9.59
N ASP A 527 9.82 30.02 9.04
CA ASP A 527 8.57 30.49 8.47
C ASP A 527 8.38 29.83 7.09
N LEU A 528 7.66 28.72 7.10
CA LEU A 528 7.37 27.97 5.89
C LEU A 528 6.03 28.42 5.30
N LYS A 529 5.97 28.61 3.98
CA LYS A 529 4.75 29.02 3.30
C LYS A 529 3.64 27.99 3.48
N GLY A 530 2.50 28.42 4.02
CA GLY A 530 1.36 27.56 4.31
C GLY A 530 1.48 26.70 5.58
N PHE A 531 2.43 27.06 6.47
CA PHE A 531 2.64 26.41 7.78
C PHE A 531 2.21 27.29 8.93
#